data_1ab2043757deeda144a0ef670aecc5b1
#
_entry.id   1ab2043757deeda144a0ef670aecc5b1
#
_cell.length_a   1.000
_cell.length_b   1.000
_cell.length_c   1.000
_cell.angle_alpha   90.00
_cell.angle_beta   90.00
_cell.angle_gamma   90.00
#
_symmetry.space_group_name_H-M   'P 1'
#
loop_
_entity.id
_entity.type
_entity.pdbx_description
1 polymer ?
#
loop_
_entity_poly.entity_id
_entity_poly.type
_entity_poly.pdbx_seq_one_letter_code
_entity_poly.pdbx_strand_id
1 'polypeptide(L)'
;ENECTRHKLLDIIGDMALIGKPIKGRIIATRPGHTVNNKFARLMRKEIRKHEIQAPIYDPNEEPIMDNIRIRQLLPHRYPMQLVDKVIAMGPNSIVGVKNVTSNEPFFTGHFPEEPVMPGVLQVEAMAQCGGLLVLNQLEEPERWSTYFMKLDDVKFRKKVVPGDTLLFRVELLAPVRHGISSMKGYMFVGDQVVAEATFTAQIVKNK
;
A
#
# COMPACT_ATOMS: atom_id res chain seq x y z
N GLU A 1 21.67 31.05 35.01
CA GLU A 1 20.27 30.90 35.49
C GLU A 1 19.47 30.12 34.43
N ASN A 2 18.72 29.12 34.86
CA ASN A 2 17.85 28.22 34.06
C ASN A 2 18.53 27.09 33.28
N GLU A 3 19.77 26.72 33.55
CA GLU A 3 20.46 25.63 32.83
C GLU A 3 19.68 24.31 32.88
N CYS A 4 19.17 23.90 34.04
CA CYS A 4 18.39 22.67 34.18
C CYS A 4 17.11 22.68 33.32
N THR A 5 16.44 23.83 33.22
CA THR A 5 15.22 23.97 32.42
C THR A 5 15.51 23.90 30.92
N ARG A 6 16.59 24.55 30.49
CA ARG A 6 17.05 24.52 29.08
C ARG A 6 17.47 23.12 28.67
N HIS A 7 18.18 22.42 29.57
CA HIS A 7 18.56 21.04 29.33
C HIS A 7 17.31 20.13 29.18
N LYS A 8 16.34 20.27 30.03
CA LYS A 8 15.06 19.54 29.96
C LYS A 8 14.27 19.84 28.68
N LEU A 9 14.32 21.07 28.20
CA LEU A 9 13.71 21.44 26.94
C LEU A 9 14.40 20.72 25.76
N LEU A 10 15.73 20.68 25.76
CA LEU A 10 16.51 19.98 24.74
C LEU A 10 16.21 18.46 24.76
N ASP A 11 16.11 17.85 25.94
CA ASP A 11 15.73 16.45 26.10
C ASP A 11 14.35 16.18 25.46
N ILE A 12 13.35 17.04 25.70
CA ILE A 12 12.02 16.90 25.11
C ILE A 12 12.10 16.98 23.58
N ILE A 13 12.82 17.95 23.02
CA ILE A 13 12.96 18.12 21.57
C ILE A 13 13.59 16.87 20.96
N GLY A 14 14.68 16.36 21.53
CA GLY A 14 15.35 15.15 21.08
C GLY A 14 14.46 13.90 21.16
N ASP A 15 13.78 13.71 22.27
CA ASP A 15 12.87 12.57 22.47
C ASP A 15 11.65 12.62 21.52
N MET A 16 11.12 13.81 21.24
CA MET A 16 10.00 13.98 20.29
C MET A 16 10.42 13.75 18.84
N ALA A 17 11.69 13.95 18.49
CA ALA A 17 12.20 13.61 17.16
C ALA A 17 12.04 12.10 16.84
N LEU A 18 11.96 11.24 17.86
CA LEU A 18 11.70 9.80 17.69
C LEU A 18 10.31 9.48 17.13
N ILE A 19 9.39 10.43 17.11
CA ILE A 19 8.08 10.30 16.46
C ILE A 19 8.26 10.14 14.93
N GLY A 20 9.31 10.76 14.35
CA GLY A 20 9.64 10.67 12.94
C GLY A 20 8.75 11.53 12.03
N LYS A 21 7.97 12.45 12.59
CA LYS A 21 7.14 13.42 11.87
C LYS A 21 7.24 14.79 12.55
N PRO A 22 7.14 15.90 11.81
CA PRO A 22 7.10 17.22 12.39
C PRO A 22 5.82 17.40 13.22
N ILE A 23 5.96 18.03 14.39
CA ILE A 23 4.84 18.34 15.27
C ILE A 23 4.47 19.81 15.08
N LYS A 24 3.21 20.08 14.76
CA LYS A 24 2.64 21.43 14.77
C LYS A 24 1.68 21.57 15.95
N GLY A 25 2.11 22.25 17.00
CA GLY A 25 1.29 22.41 18.20
C GLY A 25 2.10 22.94 19.38
N ARG A 26 1.44 23.01 20.53
CA ARG A 26 2.04 23.40 21.81
C ARG A 26 2.25 22.15 22.67
N ILE A 27 3.46 21.96 23.17
CA ILE A 27 3.80 20.89 24.09
C ILE A 27 3.91 21.49 25.49
N ILE A 28 3.14 20.95 26.45
CA ILE A 28 3.22 21.28 27.86
C ILE A 28 3.70 20.03 28.59
N ALA A 29 4.85 20.11 29.24
CA ALA A 29 5.44 18.99 29.96
C ALA A 29 5.62 19.33 31.44
N THR A 30 5.08 18.50 32.31
CA THR A 30 5.24 18.60 33.76
C THR A 30 6.15 17.46 34.22
N ARG A 31 7.28 17.80 34.84
CA ARG A 31 8.32 16.85 35.28
C ARG A 31 8.77 15.88 34.16
N PRO A 32 9.21 16.41 32.99
CA PRO A 32 9.62 15.57 31.87
C PRO A 32 10.87 14.76 32.22
N GLY A 33 10.97 13.59 31.57
CA GLY A 33 12.14 12.72 31.61
C GLY A 33 12.12 11.73 30.46
N HIS A 34 13.28 11.22 30.04
CA HIS A 34 13.44 10.35 28.88
C HIS A 34 12.46 9.17 28.85
N THR A 35 12.21 8.52 30.00
CA THR A 35 11.28 7.39 30.08
C THR A 35 9.85 7.78 29.67
N VAL A 36 9.35 8.91 30.20
CA VAL A 36 7.98 9.38 29.91
C VAL A 36 7.89 9.94 28.50
N ASN A 37 8.86 10.74 28.10
CA ASN A 37 8.93 11.32 26.76
C ASN A 37 8.97 10.22 25.68
N ASN A 38 9.81 9.20 25.86
CA ASN A 38 9.92 8.07 24.93
C ASN A 38 8.62 7.24 24.88
N LYS A 39 7.93 7.05 26.03
CA LYS A 39 6.64 6.39 26.07
C LYS A 39 5.59 7.17 25.28
N PHE A 40 5.55 8.49 25.45
CA PHE A 40 4.67 9.37 24.69
C PHE A 40 4.99 9.36 23.19
N ALA A 41 6.27 9.47 22.81
CA ALA A 41 6.69 9.40 21.41
C ALA A 41 6.26 8.07 20.75
N ARG A 42 6.39 6.95 21.45
CA ARG A 42 5.91 5.63 20.95
C ARG A 42 4.39 5.58 20.78
N LEU A 43 3.62 6.17 21.72
CA LEU A 43 2.17 6.26 21.61
C LEU A 43 1.76 7.11 20.39
N MET A 44 2.34 8.29 20.24
CA MET A 44 2.10 9.18 19.10
C MET A 44 2.43 8.48 17.78
N ARG A 45 3.58 7.82 17.70
CA ARG A 45 3.97 7.06 16.51
C ARG A 45 2.98 5.93 16.18
N LYS A 46 2.45 5.26 17.22
CA LYS A 46 1.43 4.22 17.02
C LYS A 46 0.13 4.79 16.47
N GLU A 47 -0.33 5.94 17.01
CA GLU A 47 -1.54 6.62 16.50
C GLU A 47 -1.35 7.14 15.08
N ILE A 48 -0.24 7.79 14.77
CA ILE A 48 0.08 8.24 13.42
C ILE A 48 0.03 7.08 12.43
N ARG A 49 0.63 5.92 12.79
CA ARG A 49 0.60 4.73 11.93
C ARG A 49 -0.81 4.20 11.68
N LYS A 50 -1.70 4.24 12.68
CA LYS A 50 -3.10 3.84 12.48
C LYS A 50 -3.80 4.74 11.45
N HIS A 51 -3.52 6.05 11.48
CA HIS A 51 -4.08 7.00 10.51
C HIS A 51 -3.43 6.92 9.14
N GLU A 52 -2.16 6.53 9.04
CA GLU A 52 -1.45 6.34 7.77
C GLU A 52 -1.91 5.08 7.03
N ILE A 53 -2.35 4.05 7.75
CA ILE A 53 -2.78 2.76 7.19
C ILE A 53 -4.29 2.61 7.41
N GLN A 54 -5.10 3.45 6.74
CA GLN A 54 -6.55 3.32 6.72
C GLN A 54 -6.98 2.63 5.42
N ALA A 55 -8.01 1.78 5.54
CA ALA A 55 -8.65 1.19 4.38
C ALA A 55 -9.27 2.29 3.50
N PRO A 56 -9.16 2.18 2.18
CA PRO A 56 -9.89 3.04 1.28
C PRO A 56 -11.41 2.91 1.48
N ILE A 57 -12.14 4.00 1.31
CA ILE A 57 -13.59 3.94 1.26
C ILE A 57 -13.99 3.32 -0.08
N TYR A 58 -14.89 2.35 -0.05
CA TYR A 58 -15.38 1.67 -1.25
C TYR A 58 -16.90 1.58 -1.23
N ASP A 59 -17.53 2.19 -2.20
CA ASP A 59 -18.94 1.97 -2.52
C ASP A 59 -19.05 1.19 -3.84
N PRO A 60 -19.61 -0.04 -3.83
CA PRO A 60 -19.75 -0.84 -5.04
C PRO A 60 -20.70 -0.23 -6.07
N ASN A 61 -21.55 0.74 -5.68
CA ASN A 61 -22.51 1.42 -6.56
C ASN A 61 -21.91 2.63 -7.29
N GLU A 62 -20.76 3.13 -6.86
CA GLU A 62 -20.07 4.21 -7.57
C GLU A 62 -19.37 3.69 -8.83
N GLU A 63 -19.42 4.51 -9.90
CA GLU A 63 -18.69 4.22 -11.13
C GLU A 63 -17.18 4.22 -10.89
N PRO A 64 -16.46 3.17 -11.33
CA PRO A 64 -15.03 3.12 -11.17
C PRO A 64 -14.32 4.09 -12.15
N ILE A 65 -13.15 4.57 -11.76
CA ILE A 65 -12.25 5.36 -12.64
C ILE A 65 -11.80 4.52 -13.84
N MET A 66 -11.56 3.22 -13.60
CA MET A 66 -11.30 2.24 -14.65
C MET A 66 -12.12 0.98 -14.39
N ASP A 67 -12.88 0.59 -15.38
CA ASP A 67 -13.53 -0.72 -15.45
C ASP A 67 -12.56 -1.80 -15.96
N ASN A 68 -13.04 -3.03 -16.01
CA ASN A 68 -12.25 -4.17 -16.50
C ASN A 68 -11.81 -4.00 -17.97
N ILE A 69 -12.63 -3.34 -18.81
CA ILE A 69 -12.29 -3.11 -20.21
C ILE A 69 -11.09 -2.17 -20.32
N ARG A 70 -11.11 -1.06 -19.58
CA ARG A 70 -10.00 -0.11 -19.57
C ARG A 70 -8.72 -0.71 -18.99
N ILE A 71 -8.85 -1.50 -17.92
CA ILE A 71 -7.70 -2.23 -17.32
C ILE A 71 -7.04 -3.14 -18.35
N ARG A 72 -7.81 -3.89 -19.12
CA ARG A 72 -7.30 -4.79 -20.17
C ARG A 72 -6.63 -4.06 -21.35
N GLN A 73 -6.94 -2.81 -21.58
CA GLN A 73 -6.23 -1.99 -22.57
C GLN A 73 -4.84 -1.56 -22.09
N LEU A 74 -4.66 -1.40 -20.77
CA LEU A 74 -3.42 -0.96 -20.16
C LEU A 74 -2.51 -2.13 -19.77
N LEU A 75 -3.07 -3.18 -19.16
CA LEU A 75 -2.31 -4.35 -18.70
C LEU A 75 -2.32 -5.46 -19.76
N PRO A 76 -1.18 -6.11 -20.01
CA PRO A 76 -1.09 -7.26 -20.91
C PRO A 76 -1.71 -8.54 -20.33
N HIS A 77 -1.88 -8.58 -19.00
CA HIS A 77 -2.40 -9.74 -18.27
C HIS A 77 -3.80 -10.16 -18.75
N ARG A 78 -4.04 -11.47 -18.81
CA ARG A 78 -5.32 -12.09 -19.16
C ARG A 78 -5.60 -13.22 -18.18
N TYR A 79 -6.81 -13.76 -18.22
CA TYR A 79 -7.16 -14.95 -17.45
C TYR A 79 -6.08 -16.04 -17.58
N PRO A 80 -5.62 -16.68 -16.50
CA PRO A 80 -6.05 -16.49 -15.10
C PRO A 80 -5.23 -15.45 -14.32
N MET A 81 -4.34 -14.68 -14.95
CA MET A 81 -3.38 -13.79 -14.31
C MET A 81 -3.83 -12.32 -14.22
N GLN A 82 -4.99 -11.95 -14.70
CA GLN A 82 -5.53 -10.62 -14.47
C GLN A 82 -6.21 -10.59 -13.09
N LEU A 83 -5.61 -9.86 -12.14
CA LEU A 83 -5.99 -9.88 -10.72
C LEU A 83 -6.54 -8.54 -10.21
N VAL A 84 -6.84 -7.59 -11.11
CA VAL A 84 -7.48 -6.32 -10.76
C VAL A 84 -8.79 -6.20 -11.53
N ASP A 85 -9.91 -5.99 -10.81
CA ASP A 85 -11.24 -5.90 -11.42
C ASP A 85 -11.64 -4.46 -11.71
N LYS A 86 -11.30 -3.51 -10.82
CA LYS A 86 -11.65 -2.09 -10.92
C LYS A 86 -10.53 -1.21 -10.35
N VAL A 87 -10.47 0.04 -10.80
CA VAL A 87 -9.74 1.14 -10.13
C VAL A 87 -10.77 2.16 -9.66
N ILE A 88 -10.78 2.46 -8.37
CA ILE A 88 -11.78 3.34 -7.72
C ILE A 88 -11.25 4.70 -7.32
N ALA A 89 -9.92 4.83 -7.19
CA ALA A 89 -9.27 6.12 -6.95
C ALA A 89 -7.89 6.14 -7.61
N MET A 90 -7.51 7.30 -8.14
CA MET A 90 -6.19 7.51 -8.74
C MET A 90 -5.75 8.95 -8.55
N GLY A 91 -4.55 9.13 -8.03
CA GLY A 91 -3.84 10.41 -7.92
C GLY A 91 -2.54 10.37 -8.72
N PRO A 92 -1.73 11.42 -8.66
CA PRO A 92 -0.45 11.46 -9.37
C PRO A 92 0.55 10.39 -8.91
N ASN A 93 0.51 10.02 -7.62
CA ASN A 93 1.45 9.07 -7.02
C ASN A 93 0.76 7.92 -6.27
N SER A 94 -0.55 7.77 -6.40
CA SER A 94 -1.29 6.73 -5.67
C SER A 94 -2.45 6.19 -6.50
N ILE A 95 -2.81 4.94 -6.24
CA ILE A 95 -3.92 4.25 -6.88
C ILE A 95 -4.63 3.35 -5.89
N VAL A 96 -5.93 3.21 -6.05
CA VAL A 96 -6.75 2.24 -5.31
C VAL A 96 -7.46 1.33 -6.29
N GLY A 97 -7.12 0.05 -6.23
CA GLY A 97 -7.75 -1.00 -7.02
C GLY A 97 -8.61 -1.94 -6.18
N VAL A 98 -9.44 -2.70 -6.85
CA VAL A 98 -10.37 -3.68 -6.27
C VAL A 98 -10.18 -5.02 -6.95
N LYS A 99 -10.21 -6.11 -6.17
CA LYS A 99 -10.43 -7.48 -6.66
C LYS A 99 -11.50 -8.17 -5.83
N ASN A 100 -12.46 -8.77 -6.50
CA ASN A 100 -13.42 -9.66 -5.87
C ASN A 100 -12.86 -11.09 -5.92
N VAL A 101 -12.66 -11.70 -4.77
CA VAL A 101 -12.16 -13.08 -4.66
C VAL A 101 -13.34 -14.02 -4.70
N THR A 102 -13.58 -14.62 -5.86
CA THR A 102 -14.72 -15.55 -6.02
C THR A 102 -14.30 -17.00 -5.83
N SER A 103 -15.26 -17.90 -5.59
CA SER A 103 -15.01 -19.35 -5.52
C SER A 103 -14.55 -19.95 -6.87
N ASN A 104 -14.71 -19.22 -7.96
CA ASN A 104 -14.33 -19.65 -9.31
C ASN A 104 -12.89 -19.31 -9.68
N GLU A 105 -12.10 -18.80 -8.75
CA GLU A 105 -10.69 -18.53 -9.01
C GLU A 105 -9.92 -19.85 -9.20
N PRO A 106 -9.14 -19.99 -10.29
CA PRO A 106 -8.52 -21.29 -10.64
C PRO A 106 -7.50 -21.77 -9.60
N PHE A 107 -6.90 -20.88 -8.83
CA PHE A 107 -5.93 -21.26 -7.81
C PHE A 107 -6.54 -22.01 -6.62
N PHE A 108 -7.86 -21.91 -6.39
CA PHE A 108 -8.54 -22.65 -5.31
C PHE A 108 -8.67 -24.15 -5.60
N THR A 109 -8.48 -24.60 -6.83
CA THR A 109 -8.44 -26.02 -7.16
C THR A 109 -7.27 -26.75 -6.48
N GLY A 110 -6.20 -26.02 -6.15
CA GLY A 110 -5.00 -26.57 -5.54
C GLY A 110 -4.54 -25.90 -4.24
N HIS A 111 -5.04 -24.68 -3.93
CA HIS A 111 -4.52 -23.91 -2.78
C HIS A 111 -5.64 -23.44 -1.81
N PHE A 112 -6.30 -24.28 -1.00
CA PHE A 112 -6.22 -25.74 -0.93
C PHE A 112 -7.63 -26.30 -1.07
N PRO A 113 -7.84 -27.54 -1.57
CA PRO A 113 -9.19 -28.08 -1.80
C PRO A 113 -10.12 -28.00 -0.59
N GLU A 114 -9.63 -28.39 0.59
CA GLU A 114 -10.42 -28.40 1.83
C GLU A 114 -10.41 -27.05 2.58
N GLU A 115 -9.47 -26.17 2.29
CA GLU A 115 -9.34 -24.85 2.92
C GLU A 115 -8.87 -23.83 1.88
N PRO A 116 -9.79 -23.27 1.08
CA PRO A 116 -9.42 -22.37 0.00
C PRO A 116 -8.85 -21.04 0.56
N VAL A 117 -7.63 -20.75 0.18
CA VAL A 117 -6.91 -19.51 0.55
C VAL A 117 -6.25 -18.94 -0.69
N MET A 118 -6.41 -17.64 -0.95
CA MET A 118 -5.71 -16.98 -2.04
C MET A 118 -4.20 -17.01 -1.79
N PRO A 119 -3.38 -17.54 -2.73
CA PRO A 119 -1.93 -17.57 -2.58
C PRO A 119 -1.35 -16.19 -2.29
N GLY A 120 -0.49 -16.09 -1.28
CA GLY A 120 0.12 -14.81 -0.90
C GLY A 120 0.92 -14.17 -2.04
N VAL A 121 1.60 -14.97 -2.86
CA VAL A 121 2.34 -14.48 -4.04
C VAL A 121 1.41 -13.83 -5.08
N LEU A 122 0.20 -14.33 -5.25
CA LEU A 122 -0.81 -13.72 -6.12
C LEU A 122 -1.41 -12.44 -5.52
N GLN A 123 -1.44 -12.31 -4.19
CA GLN A 123 -1.81 -11.07 -3.53
C GLN A 123 -0.79 -9.96 -3.85
N VAL A 124 0.50 -10.28 -3.80
CA VAL A 124 1.57 -9.34 -4.17
C VAL A 124 1.50 -9.00 -5.65
N GLU A 125 1.27 -9.98 -6.52
CA GLU A 125 1.07 -9.77 -7.96
C GLU A 125 -0.10 -8.82 -8.23
N ALA A 126 -1.24 -9.00 -7.56
CA ALA A 126 -2.41 -8.13 -7.70
C ALA A 126 -2.09 -6.67 -7.29
N MET A 127 -1.34 -6.46 -6.19
CA MET A 127 -0.87 -5.13 -5.81
C MET A 127 0.06 -4.53 -6.87
N ALA A 128 0.93 -5.32 -7.46
CA ALA A 128 1.86 -4.85 -8.50
C ALA A 128 1.14 -4.50 -9.80
N GLN A 129 0.17 -5.29 -10.21
CA GLN A 129 -0.69 -4.96 -11.35
C GLN A 129 -1.42 -3.63 -11.13
N CYS A 130 -1.97 -3.42 -9.92
CA CYS A 130 -2.58 -2.15 -9.55
C CYS A 130 -1.57 -1.00 -9.64
N GLY A 131 -0.35 -1.15 -9.12
CA GLY A 131 0.73 -0.17 -9.27
C GLY A 131 1.16 0.04 -10.73
N GLY A 132 1.17 -1.02 -11.53
CA GLY A 132 1.44 -0.97 -12.97
C GLY A 132 0.44 -0.08 -13.71
N LEU A 133 -0.86 -0.17 -13.37
CA LEU A 133 -1.90 0.71 -13.93
C LEU A 133 -1.62 2.19 -13.66
N LEU A 134 -1.14 2.54 -12.46
CA LEU A 134 -0.78 3.92 -12.12
C LEU A 134 0.29 4.47 -13.06
N VAL A 135 1.31 3.69 -13.35
CA VAL A 135 2.44 4.13 -14.19
C VAL A 135 2.08 4.08 -15.67
N LEU A 136 1.48 2.98 -16.13
CA LEU A 136 1.12 2.81 -17.54
C LEU A 136 0.10 3.86 -18.00
N ASN A 137 -0.84 4.25 -17.13
CA ASN A 137 -1.82 5.29 -17.48
C ASN A 137 -1.21 6.69 -17.69
N GLN A 138 0.04 6.91 -17.27
CA GLN A 138 0.77 8.17 -17.44
C GLN A 138 1.66 8.17 -18.71
N LEU A 139 1.74 7.03 -19.40
CA LEU A 139 2.58 6.87 -20.59
C LEU A 139 1.78 7.05 -21.88
N GLU A 140 2.46 7.56 -22.89
CA GLU A 140 1.97 7.49 -24.27
C GLU A 140 2.08 6.07 -24.79
N GLU A 141 1.06 5.61 -25.54
CA GLU A 141 0.97 4.23 -26.09
C GLU A 141 1.20 3.16 -25.01
N PRO A 142 0.39 3.11 -23.93
CA PRO A 142 0.63 2.22 -22.79
C PRO A 142 0.69 0.73 -23.16
N GLU A 143 0.01 0.32 -24.22
CA GLU A 143 0.01 -1.04 -24.77
C GLU A 143 1.40 -1.48 -25.30
N ARG A 144 2.29 -0.54 -25.54
CA ARG A 144 3.69 -0.81 -25.97
C ARG A 144 4.66 -0.96 -24.81
N TRP A 145 4.18 -0.97 -23.59
CA TRP A 145 5.02 -1.05 -22.40
C TRP A 145 4.69 -2.29 -21.58
N SER A 146 5.71 -2.87 -20.99
CA SER A 146 5.60 -3.98 -20.03
C SER A 146 6.26 -3.62 -18.73
N THR A 147 5.78 -4.23 -17.65
CA THR A 147 6.33 -4.05 -16.30
C THR A 147 6.82 -5.39 -15.80
N TYR A 148 8.03 -5.42 -15.25
CA TYR A 148 8.66 -6.62 -14.70
C TYR A 148 9.13 -6.37 -13.28
N PHE A 149 8.85 -7.32 -12.39
CA PHE A 149 9.41 -7.28 -11.04
C PHE A 149 10.93 -7.32 -11.08
N MET A 150 11.55 -6.45 -10.29
CA MET A 150 12.98 -6.48 -10.00
C MET A 150 13.26 -6.93 -8.58
N LYS A 151 12.42 -6.51 -7.61
CA LYS A 151 12.66 -6.72 -6.19
C LYS A 151 11.36 -6.68 -5.40
N LEU A 152 11.29 -7.51 -4.36
CA LEU A 152 10.23 -7.52 -3.35
C LEU A 152 10.86 -7.37 -1.98
N ASP A 153 10.38 -6.42 -1.18
CA ASP A 153 10.86 -6.14 0.17
C ASP A 153 9.67 -6.06 1.14
N ASP A 154 9.94 -6.28 2.41
CA ASP A 154 8.99 -6.08 3.52
C ASP A 154 7.62 -6.71 3.29
N VAL A 155 7.58 -7.85 2.60
CA VAL A 155 6.33 -8.59 2.35
C VAL A 155 5.85 -9.21 3.65
N LYS A 156 4.59 -8.90 4.02
CA LYS A 156 3.95 -9.46 5.21
C LYS A 156 2.51 -9.84 4.90
N PHE A 157 2.16 -11.08 5.21
CA PHE A 157 0.79 -11.58 5.18
C PHE A 157 0.26 -11.63 6.61
N ARG A 158 -0.85 -10.97 6.86
CA ARG A 158 -1.40 -10.79 8.22
C ARG A 158 -2.64 -11.62 8.47
N LYS A 159 -3.41 -11.87 7.41
CA LYS A 159 -4.63 -12.69 7.44
C LYS A 159 -4.79 -13.48 6.16
N LYS A 160 -5.47 -14.60 6.26
CA LYS A 160 -5.93 -15.37 5.09
C LYS A 160 -6.93 -14.55 4.31
N VAL A 161 -6.86 -14.65 2.99
CA VAL A 161 -7.85 -14.15 2.04
C VAL A 161 -8.57 -15.35 1.46
N VAL A 162 -9.88 -15.36 1.54
CA VAL A 162 -10.73 -16.53 1.23
C VAL A 162 -11.80 -16.15 0.21
N PRO A 163 -12.47 -17.15 -0.42
CA PRO A 163 -13.62 -16.89 -1.30
C PRO A 163 -14.69 -16.06 -0.61
N GLY A 164 -15.18 -15.02 -1.28
CA GLY A 164 -16.17 -14.07 -0.76
C GLY A 164 -15.54 -12.75 -0.28
N ASP A 165 -14.21 -12.67 -0.11
CA ASP A 165 -13.56 -11.44 0.25
C ASP A 165 -13.53 -10.45 -0.93
N THR A 166 -13.65 -9.16 -0.63
CA THR A 166 -13.32 -8.07 -1.55
C THR A 166 -12.03 -7.42 -1.08
N LEU A 167 -11.00 -7.48 -1.92
CA LEU A 167 -9.69 -6.88 -1.67
C LEU A 167 -9.65 -5.46 -2.20
N LEU A 168 -9.21 -4.53 -1.35
CA LEU A 168 -8.86 -3.17 -1.73
C LEU A 168 -7.35 -3.02 -1.70
N PHE A 169 -6.75 -2.61 -2.80
CA PHE A 169 -5.32 -2.32 -2.91
C PHE A 169 -5.10 -0.83 -2.83
N ARG A 170 -4.32 -0.35 -1.87
CA ARG A 170 -3.78 1.01 -1.87
C ARG A 170 -2.30 0.93 -2.18
N VAL A 171 -1.90 1.45 -3.33
CA VAL A 171 -0.51 1.44 -3.79
C VAL A 171 -0.03 2.86 -4.00
N GLU A 172 1.17 3.16 -3.53
CA GLU A 172 1.77 4.49 -3.57
C GLU A 172 3.20 4.41 -4.13
N LEU A 173 3.56 5.33 -5.03
CA LEU A 173 4.93 5.54 -5.46
C LEU A 173 5.74 6.11 -4.30
N LEU A 174 6.87 5.50 -3.97
CA LEU A 174 7.80 5.97 -2.95
C LEU A 174 8.71 7.10 -3.46
N ALA A 175 8.92 7.15 -4.77
CA ALA A 175 9.68 8.18 -5.45
C ALA A 175 9.18 8.31 -6.90
N PRO A 176 9.44 9.43 -7.58
CA PRO A 176 9.17 9.56 -9.02
C PRO A 176 9.87 8.46 -9.82
N VAL A 177 9.20 7.97 -10.87
CA VAL A 177 9.78 6.97 -11.78
C VAL A 177 11.03 7.56 -12.45
N ARG A 178 12.16 6.85 -12.40
CA ARG A 178 13.43 7.25 -13.02
C ARG A 178 14.05 6.10 -13.78
N HIS A 179 14.52 6.38 -15.00
CA HIS A 179 15.14 5.37 -15.88
C HIS A 179 14.31 4.10 -16.06
N GLY A 180 12.98 4.25 -16.10
CA GLY A 180 12.07 3.12 -16.21
C GLY A 180 11.95 2.29 -14.92
N ILE A 181 12.44 2.76 -13.78
CA ILE A 181 12.34 2.07 -12.50
C ILE A 181 11.31 2.76 -11.62
N SER A 182 10.33 2.01 -11.13
CA SER A 182 9.33 2.43 -10.16
C SER A 182 9.51 1.67 -8.85
N SER A 183 9.48 2.38 -7.72
CA SER A 183 9.46 1.79 -6.39
C SER A 183 8.15 2.16 -5.68
N MET A 184 7.45 1.17 -5.19
CA MET A 184 6.09 1.33 -4.67
C MET A 184 5.92 0.62 -3.34
N LYS A 185 4.97 1.12 -2.53
CA LYS A 185 4.47 0.46 -1.34
C LYS A 185 2.99 0.18 -1.50
N GLY A 186 2.61 -1.06 -1.24
CA GLY A 186 1.22 -1.51 -1.31
C GLY A 186 0.71 -2.01 0.02
N TYR A 187 -0.55 -1.72 0.29
CA TYR A 187 -1.36 -2.30 1.35
C TYR A 187 -2.61 -2.93 0.75
N MET A 188 -2.96 -4.09 1.25
CA MET A 188 -4.17 -4.81 0.86
C MET A 188 -5.10 -4.93 2.07
N PHE A 189 -6.37 -4.67 1.84
CA PHE A 189 -7.40 -4.66 2.88
C PHE A 189 -8.55 -5.59 2.53
N VAL A 190 -9.13 -6.19 3.57
CA VAL A 190 -10.48 -6.79 3.57
C VAL A 190 -11.27 -6.05 4.65
N GLY A 191 -12.32 -5.33 4.25
CA GLY A 191 -12.95 -4.34 5.14
C GLY A 191 -11.91 -3.34 5.65
N ASP A 192 -11.88 -3.11 6.96
CA ASP A 192 -10.95 -2.16 7.59
C ASP A 192 -9.57 -2.78 7.95
N GLN A 193 -9.37 -4.06 7.65
CA GLN A 193 -8.20 -4.79 8.13
C GLN A 193 -7.15 -4.96 7.04
N VAL A 194 -5.90 -4.60 7.36
CA VAL A 194 -4.76 -4.91 6.51
C VAL A 194 -4.54 -6.42 6.52
N VAL A 195 -4.66 -7.06 5.35
CA VAL A 195 -4.41 -8.50 5.17
C VAL A 195 -3.03 -8.80 4.63
N ALA A 196 -2.47 -7.89 3.82
CA ALA A 196 -1.09 -7.97 3.34
C ALA A 196 -0.49 -6.58 3.11
N GLU A 197 0.84 -6.52 3.13
CA GLU A 197 1.62 -5.35 2.73
C GLU A 197 2.89 -5.80 2.02
N ALA A 198 3.38 -4.98 1.09
CA ALA A 198 4.63 -5.22 0.39
C ALA A 198 5.25 -3.90 -0.09
N THR A 199 6.57 -3.88 -0.19
CA THR A 199 7.32 -2.90 -0.97
C THR A 199 7.87 -3.63 -2.19
N PHE A 200 7.73 -3.04 -3.37
CA PHE A 200 8.19 -3.67 -4.60
C PHE A 200 8.78 -2.65 -5.57
N THR A 201 9.75 -3.11 -6.33
CA THR A 201 10.39 -2.35 -7.40
C THR A 201 10.13 -3.07 -8.71
N ALA A 202 9.70 -2.33 -9.72
CA ALA A 202 9.46 -2.85 -11.06
C ALA A 202 10.21 -2.01 -12.11
N GLN A 203 10.63 -2.67 -13.17
CA GLN A 203 11.16 -2.05 -14.38
C GLN A 203 10.06 -1.93 -15.42
N ILE A 204 9.99 -0.76 -16.04
CA ILE A 204 9.05 -0.42 -17.11
C ILE A 204 9.84 -0.37 -18.39
N VAL A 205 9.50 -1.23 -19.35
CA VAL A 205 10.25 -1.42 -20.59
C VAL A 205 9.32 -1.20 -21.78
N LYS A 206 9.77 -0.43 -22.77
CA LYS A 206 9.06 -0.29 -24.03
C LYS A 206 9.29 -1.56 -24.87
N ASN A 207 8.20 -2.17 -25.31
CA ASN A 207 8.26 -3.32 -26.21
C ASN A 207 8.76 -2.87 -27.59
N LYS A 208 9.47 -3.74 -28.28
CA LYS A 208 10.01 -3.47 -29.64
C LYS A 208 8.89 -3.36 -30.66
#